data_a6ece95cfc88df92e61d803b923cb9a6
#
_entry.id   a6ece95cfc88df92e61d803b923cb9a6
#
_cell.length_a   1.000
_cell.length_b   1.000
_cell.length_c   1.000
_cell.angle_alpha   90.00
_cell.angle_beta   90.00
_cell.angle_gamma   90.00
#
_symmetry.space_group_name_H-M   'P 1'
#
loop_
_entity.id
_entity.type
_entity.pdbx_description
1 polymer ?
#
loop_
_entity_poly.entity_id
_entity_poly.type
_entity_poly.pdbx_seq_one_letter_code
_entity_poly.pdbx_strand_id
1 'polypeptide(L)'
;LNPLVMILHGHAVAGCWLKDASFEKTVIDDRASVESRSYNKLGELAMVECTLMDNYAGNTSFTSAMNCTDKHFARFEYVVDIKRARQGGIRPMPLKEIHDDMSEENGGKLPGQGTEAVDSDAFYEEDDLDILPEEDHTMTKMDYWERKILDMTLRNTLLSTSFKGKQLPVMGTMPQMAALTAGLQEGRCFRILEAPDELALKRKQVTEPDEQNRLSQQFQSLTEGELHSGRIRVFLNRETYASYVKYLYRQAHTFMEESGANVLYLAVGFLKWRQKDERADRYAPLVLIPVSLERGRADTDYTLTIRDDEWQMNITLFEMLKQKYGIDLTHLDTVPMDDEGKTAYKALFKTVREAIKLKKGWDVEERAMIGIFSFGQYMLWKDLHDHGDQFAAQTLVGSLMNGHLLWKPEHVFMSRAQLDREIRPDELVTPVSADGSQLTAIEAASRGESFVMHGPPGTGKSQTITNMIANALYQGKTVLFLAKKMPALEVVQSRLQDIGLGPFCLELHAKKASKSHVLNQFAKTLKLADEKNVPLYARTADQLM
;
A
#
# COMPACT_ATOMS: atom_id res chain seq x y z
N LEU A 1 -31.55 -5.59 24.57
CA LEU A 1 -31.38 -5.96 23.16
C LEU A 1 -30.17 -6.90 23.07
N ASN A 2 -30.30 -8.03 22.34
CA ASN A 2 -29.21 -8.98 22.19
C ASN A 2 -28.28 -8.51 21.07
N PRO A 3 -27.00 -8.20 21.36
CA PRO A 3 -26.09 -7.65 20.37
C PRO A 3 -25.63 -8.73 19.36
N LEU A 4 -25.39 -8.29 18.14
CA LEU A 4 -24.90 -9.07 17.00
C LEU A 4 -23.71 -8.35 16.37
N VAL A 5 -22.81 -9.11 15.75
CA VAL A 5 -21.78 -8.59 14.87
C VAL A 5 -21.87 -9.32 13.54
N MET A 6 -22.12 -8.60 12.46
CA MET A 6 -22.10 -9.14 11.10
C MET A 6 -20.73 -8.90 10.48
N ILE A 7 -20.10 -9.97 10.07
CA ILE A 7 -18.82 -9.95 9.38
C ILE A 7 -19.07 -10.00 7.88
N LEU A 8 -18.42 -9.11 7.17
CA LEU A 8 -18.45 -8.93 5.73
C LEU A 8 -17.03 -9.07 5.19
N HIS A 9 -16.89 -9.41 3.95
CA HIS A 9 -15.55 -9.41 3.33
C HIS A 9 -14.87 -8.05 3.48
N GLY A 10 -13.85 -7.99 4.35
CA GLY A 10 -13.06 -6.78 4.66
C GLY A 10 -13.76 -5.73 5.55
N HIS A 11 -14.89 -6.05 6.21
CA HIS A 11 -15.62 -5.10 7.03
C HIS A 11 -16.49 -5.77 8.10
N ALA A 12 -16.86 -5.05 9.16
CA ALA A 12 -17.77 -5.53 10.20
C ALA A 12 -18.84 -4.48 10.53
N VAL A 13 -20.07 -4.96 10.76
CA VAL A 13 -21.24 -4.13 11.06
C VAL A 13 -21.84 -4.54 12.39
N ALA A 14 -22.14 -3.57 13.25
CA ALA A 14 -22.81 -3.82 14.52
C ALA A 14 -24.32 -4.04 14.30
N GLY A 15 -24.93 -4.88 15.16
CA GLY A 15 -26.37 -5.10 15.11
C GLY A 15 -26.95 -5.53 16.44
N CYS A 16 -28.25 -5.67 16.47
CA CYS A 16 -28.97 -6.21 17.61
C CYS A 16 -30.31 -6.84 17.19
N TRP A 17 -30.78 -7.78 18.02
CA TRP A 17 -32.15 -8.21 17.97
C TRP A 17 -33.08 -7.10 18.49
N LEU A 18 -34.12 -6.84 17.74
CA LEU A 18 -35.19 -5.88 18.14
C LEU A 18 -36.23 -6.52 19.04
N LYS A 19 -36.21 -7.84 19.16
CA LYS A 19 -37.03 -8.68 20.05
C LYS A 19 -36.11 -9.46 21.00
N ASP A 20 -36.65 -10.02 22.08
CA ASP A 20 -35.91 -10.92 22.95
C ASP A 20 -35.77 -12.29 22.28
N ALA A 21 -34.86 -12.37 21.31
CA ALA A 21 -34.56 -13.55 20.53
C ALA A 21 -33.04 -13.74 20.46
N SER A 22 -32.62 -14.90 19.98
CA SER A 22 -31.24 -15.22 19.62
C SER A 22 -31.24 -16.30 18.55
N PHE A 23 -30.15 -16.42 17.82
CA PHE A 23 -29.99 -17.52 16.88
C PHE A 23 -29.76 -18.85 17.63
N GLU A 24 -30.02 -19.97 16.95
CA GLU A 24 -29.76 -21.30 17.54
C GLU A 24 -28.27 -21.59 17.68
N LYS A 25 -27.44 -21.04 16.77
CA LYS A 25 -25.98 -21.17 16.76
C LYS A 25 -25.32 -19.84 17.14
N THR A 26 -24.08 -19.92 17.58
CA THR A 26 -23.23 -18.75 17.89
C THR A 26 -22.82 -18.01 16.63
N VAL A 27 -22.47 -18.76 15.58
CA VAL A 27 -22.06 -18.24 14.27
C VAL A 27 -23.06 -18.71 13.23
N ILE A 28 -23.59 -17.79 12.45
CA ILE A 28 -24.61 -18.01 11.42
C ILE A 28 -24.03 -17.57 10.07
N ASP A 29 -23.77 -18.54 9.21
CA ASP A 29 -23.26 -18.40 7.85
C ASP A 29 -24.37 -18.43 6.77
N ASP A 30 -25.62 -18.70 7.18
CA ASP A 30 -26.76 -18.66 6.29
C ASP A 30 -27.25 -17.23 6.04
N ARG A 31 -26.77 -16.64 4.94
CA ARG A 31 -27.15 -15.31 4.49
C ARG A 31 -28.67 -15.13 4.40
N ALA A 32 -29.39 -16.10 3.83
CA ALA A 32 -30.82 -15.97 3.58
C ALA A 32 -31.61 -15.85 4.90
N SER A 33 -31.21 -16.61 5.92
CA SER A 33 -31.81 -16.56 7.25
C SER A 33 -31.59 -15.21 7.93
N VAL A 34 -30.43 -14.59 7.80
CA VAL A 34 -30.12 -13.28 8.40
C VAL A 34 -30.83 -12.17 7.62
N GLU A 35 -30.74 -12.19 6.30
CA GLU A 35 -31.34 -11.19 5.41
C GLU A 35 -32.87 -11.15 5.51
N SER A 36 -33.55 -12.29 5.66
CA SER A 36 -35.00 -12.36 5.82
C SER A 36 -35.49 -11.70 7.12
N ARG A 37 -34.65 -11.70 8.17
CA ARG A 37 -34.96 -11.14 9.49
C ARG A 37 -34.58 -9.67 9.62
N SER A 38 -33.91 -9.09 8.62
CA SER A 38 -33.47 -7.69 8.64
C SER A 38 -34.63 -6.70 8.88
N TYR A 39 -34.29 -5.51 9.33
CA TYR A 39 -35.24 -4.44 9.67
C TYR A 39 -36.22 -4.15 8.53
N ASN A 40 -35.75 -4.16 7.30
CA ASN A 40 -36.55 -3.87 6.11
C ASN A 40 -37.44 -5.05 5.64
N LYS A 41 -37.30 -6.24 6.23
CA LYS A 41 -38.11 -7.44 5.88
C LYS A 41 -39.00 -7.84 7.05
N LEU A 42 -38.54 -8.70 7.94
CA LEU A 42 -39.31 -9.14 9.11
C LEU A 42 -39.21 -8.19 10.31
N GLY A 43 -38.30 -7.22 10.29
CA GLY A 43 -38.14 -6.26 11.38
C GLY A 43 -37.67 -6.88 12.71
N GLU A 44 -36.92 -7.99 12.65
CA GLU A 44 -36.45 -8.70 13.84
C GLU A 44 -35.00 -8.32 14.20
N LEU A 45 -34.19 -7.99 13.20
CA LEU A 45 -32.80 -7.62 13.35
C LEU A 45 -32.55 -6.20 12.84
N ALA A 46 -31.87 -5.38 13.62
CA ALA A 46 -31.31 -4.11 13.16
C ALA A 46 -29.80 -4.26 13.01
N MET A 47 -29.28 -3.88 11.86
CA MET A 47 -27.85 -3.75 11.58
C MET A 47 -27.55 -2.28 11.32
N VAL A 48 -26.45 -1.77 11.84
CA VAL A 48 -26.09 -0.36 11.77
C VAL A 48 -24.66 -0.23 11.29
N GLU A 49 -24.50 0.51 10.21
CA GLU A 49 -23.18 0.88 9.69
C GLU A 49 -22.57 1.99 10.55
N CYS A 50 -21.75 1.60 11.51
CA CYS A 50 -21.18 2.53 12.49
C CYS A 50 -20.23 3.55 11.86
N THR A 51 -19.60 3.22 10.74
CA THR A 51 -18.69 4.15 10.04
C THR A 51 -19.42 5.34 9.40
N LEU A 52 -20.71 5.19 9.10
CA LEU A 52 -21.54 6.29 8.58
C LEU A 52 -22.01 7.25 9.68
N MET A 53 -21.97 6.83 10.94
CA MET A 53 -22.35 7.68 12.07
C MET A 53 -21.25 8.66 12.49
N ASP A 54 -20.00 8.40 12.07
CA ASP A 54 -18.83 9.23 12.36
C ASP A 54 -18.58 10.30 11.27
N ASN A 55 -19.47 10.46 10.31
CA ASN A 55 -19.30 11.40 9.22
C ASN A 55 -19.66 12.83 9.63
N TYR A 56 -18.64 13.62 9.93
CA TYR A 56 -18.69 15.05 10.22
C TYR A 56 -19.30 15.91 9.07
N ALA A 57 -19.51 15.34 7.90
CA ALA A 57 -19.97 16.01 6.69
C ALA A 57 -21.47 15.84 6.42
N GLY A 58 -22.31 15.96 7.41
CA GLY A 58 -23.73 16.16 7.20
C GLY A 58 -24.63 14.99 7.61
N ASN A 59 -25.49 15.27 8.57
CA ASN A 59 -26.83 14.71 8.87
C ASN A 59 -27.15 13.28 8.33
N THR A 60 -26.27 12.31 8.51
CA THR A 60 -26.66 10.94 8.26
C THR A 60 -27.45 10.46 9.47
N SER A 61 -28.76 10.39 9.33
CA SER A 61 -29.64 9.94 10.42
C SER A 61 -29.36 8.46 10.73
N PHE A 62 -29.60 8.04 11.97
CA PHE A 62 -29.54 6.63 12.39
C PHE A 62 -30.34 5.72 11.44
N THR A 63 -31.47 6.18 10.95
CA THR A 63 -32.29 5.49 9.96
C THR A 63 -31.57 5.30 8.63
N SER A 64 -30.76 6.26 8.20
CA SER A 64 -29.94 6.13 6.98
C SER A 64 -28.82 5.12 7.16
N ALA A 65 -28.18 5.07 8.32
CA ALA A 65 -27.15 4.08 8.66
C ALA A 65 -27.72 2.65 8.72
N MET A 66 -28.95 2.49 9.16
CA MET A 66 -29.68 1.21 9.11
C MET A 66 -30.04 0.79 7.69
N ASN A 67 -30.50 1.72 6.85
CA ASN A 67 -30.93 1.43 5.47
C ASN A 67 -29.76 1.09 4.54
N CYS A 68 -28.54 1.56 4.83
CA CYS A 68 -27.36 1.22 4.05
C CYS A 68 -26.95 -0.25 4.18
N THR A 69 -27.38 -0.93 5.23
CA THR A 69 -26.97 -2.31 5.56
C THR A 69 -27.43 -3.32 4.53
N ASP A 70 -28.57 -3.09 3.85
CA ASP A 70 -29.07 -4.00 2.80
C ASP A 70 -28.07 -4.16 1.63
N LYS A 71 -27.26 -3.15 1.36
CA LYS A 71 -26.21 -3.21 0.33
C LYS A 71 -25.03 -4.09 0.75
N HIS A 72 -24.84 -4.29 2.04
CA HIS A 72 -23.73 -5.06 2.58
C HIS A 72 -23.96 -6.57 2.53
N PHE A 73 -25.23 -7.03 2.45
CA PHE A 73 -25.52 -8.46 2.30
C PHE A 73 -24.86 -9.12 1.08
N ALA A 74 -24.48 -8.35 0.06
CA ALA A 74 -23.70 -8.86 -1.07
C ALA A 74 -22.30 -9.36 -0.70
N ARG A 75 -21.73 -8.86 0.43
CA ARG A 75 -20.41 -9.21 0.97
C ARG A 75 -20.51 -10.00 2.27
N PHE A 76 -21.67 -10.53 2.59
CA PHE A 76 -21.95 -11.27 3.81
C PHE A 76 -21.08 -12.53 3.91
N GLU A 77 -20.44 -12.72 5.05
CA GLU A 77 -19.73 -13.94 5.43
C GLU A 77 -20.47 -14.68 6.54
N TYR A 78 -20.61 -14.06 7.71
CA TYR A 78 -21.37 -14.64 8.81
C TYR A 78 -21.81 -13.58 9.83
N VAL A 79 -22.70 -13.97 10.74
CA VAL A 79 -23.10 -13.17 11.91
C VAL A 79 -22.72 -13.92 13.17
N VAL A 80 -22.20 -13.20 14.15
CA VAL A 80 -21.95 -13.72 15.51
C VAL A 80 -23.04 -13.21 16.44
N ASP A 81 -23.75 -14.13 17.11
CA ASP A 81 -24.68 -13.82 18.17
C ASP A 81 -23.92 -13.73 19.50
N ILE A 82 -23.73 -12.49 19.98
CA ILE A 82 -22.91 -12.22 21.17
C ILE A 82 -23.53 -12.80 22.44
N LYS A 83 -24.85 -12.85 22.56
CA LYS A 83 -25.53 -13.49 23.70
C LYS A 83 -25.19 -14.98 23.75
N ARG A 84 -25.27 -15.66 22.61
CA ARG A 84 -24.92 -17.08 22.49
C ARG A 84 -23.43 -17.34 22.71
N ALA A 85 -22.58 -16.48 22.16
CA ALA A 85 -21.14 -16.57 22.38
C ALA A 85 -20.80 -16.53 23.88
N ARG A 86 -21.39 -15.58 24.60
CA ARG A 86 -21.20 -15.46 26.06
C ARG A 86 -21.76 -16.67 26.84
N GLN A 87 -22.91 -17.19 26.44
CA GLN A 87 -23.49 -18.41 27.03
C GLN A 87 -22.61 -19.64 26.77
N GLY A 88 -21.96 -19.69 25.62
CA GLY A 88 -20.98 -20.73 25.26
C GLY A 88 -19.61 -20.58 25.92
N GLY A 89 -19.44 -19.61 26.82
CA GLY A 89 -18.17 -19.37 27.53
C GLY A 89 -17.17 -18.50 26.80
N ILE A 90 -17.49 -18.03 25.59
CA ILE A 90 -16.65 -17.07 24.85
C ILE A 90 -16.78 -15.71 25.52
N ARG A 91 -15.71 -15.23 26.11
CA ARG A 91 -15.62 -13.90 26.70
C ARG A 91 -14.82 -12.99 25.80
N PRO A 92 -15.23 -11.69 25.65
CA PRO A 92 -14.33 -10.71 25.03
C PRO A 92 -13.04 -10.69 25.85
N MET A 93 -11.90 -10.56 25.19
CA MET A 93 -10.66 -10.29 25.89
C MET A 93 -10.88 -9.05 26.76
N PRO A 94 -10.71 -9.11 28.08
CA PRO A 94 -10.80 -7.94 28.89
C PRO A 94 -9.73 -6.97 28.39
N LEU A 95 -10.12 -5.76 28.02
CA LEU A 95 -9.19 -4.64 28.09
C LEU A 95 -8.63 -4.71 29.51
N LYS A 96 -7.32 -4.94 29.65
CA LYS A 96 -6.67 -4.86 30.95
C LYS A 96 -6.99 -3.46 31.48
N GLU A 97 -7.98 -3.36 32.33
CA GLU A 97 -8.08 -2.27 33.26
C GLU A 97 -6.81 -2.37 34.11
N ILE A 98 -5.95 -1.39 34.02
CA ILE A 98 -4.85 -1.22 34.96
C ILE A 98 -5.55 -0.81 36.25
N HIS A 99 -5.93 -1.81 37.07
CA HIS A 99 -6.33 -1.55 38.45
C HIS A 99 -5.07 -1.23 39.23
N ASP A 100 -4.95 0.00 39.67
CA ASP A 100 -4.10 0.42 40.76
C ASP A 100 -4.58 -0.27 42.04
N ASP A 101 -4.17 -1.51 42.25
CA ASP A 101 -4.17 -2.14 43.57
C ASP A 101 -2.73 -2.37 44.02
N MET A 102 -2.12 -1.27 44.48
CA MET A 102 -1.02 -1.33 45.45
C MET A 102 -1.63 -1.55 46.83
N SER A 103 -1.95 -2.79 47.15
CA SER A 103 -2.01 -3.24 48.53
C SER A 103 -1.21 -4.53 48.64
N GLU A 104 -0.06 -4.37 49.28
CA GLU A 104 0.76 -5.46 49.79
C GLU A 104 -0.06 -6.36 50.76
N GLU A 105 0.34 -7.63 50.79
CA GLU A 105 -0.03 -8.72 51.67
C GLU A 105 -1.15 -9.65 51.18
N ASN A 106 -0.72 -10.74 50.56
CA ASN A 106 -0.82 -12.10 51.10
C ASN A 106 -0.48 -13.15 50.04
N GLY A 107 0.52 -13.95 50.38
CA GLY A 107 0.91 -15.11 49.60
C GLY A 107 -0.20 -16.17 49.56
N GLY A 108 -0.73 -16.39 48.35
CA GLY A 108 -1.66 -17.45 48.00
C GLY A 108 -1.29 -18.06 46.67
N LYS A 109 -0.84 -19.32 46.70
CA LYS A 109 -0.53 -20.13 45.53
C LYS A 109 -1.70 -20.16 44.55
N LEU A 110 -1.46 -19.79 43.31
CA LEU A 110 -2.33 -20.05 42.18
C LEU A 110 -2.30 -21.54 41.81
N PRO A 111 -3.44 -22.19 41.59
CA PRO A 111 -3.50 -23.52 41.01
C PRO A 111 -3.56 -23.47 39.49
N GLY A 112 -2.73 -24.27 38.86
CA GLY A 112 -2.93 -24.82 37.53
C GLY A 112 -2.43 -23.98 36.38
N GLN A 113 -1.18 -24.15 36.03
CA GLN A 113 -0.66 -23.93 34.69
C GLN A 113 -1.38 -24.84 33.69
N GLY A 114 -2.11 -24.24 32.77
CA GLY A 114 -2.47 -24.82 31.52
C GLY A 114 -2.06 -23.80 30.48
N THR A 115 -0.87 -23.96 29.95
CA THR A 115 -0.34 -23.20 28.82
C THR A 115 -1.00 -23.72 27.55
N GLU A 116 -2.05 -23.10 27.10
CA GLU A 116 -2.38 -23.03 25.68
C GLU A 116 -2.29 -21.56 25.30
N ALA A 117 -1.22 -21.23 24.59
CA ALA A 117 -1.05 -19.96 23.90
C ALA A 117 -2.17 -19.86 22.86
N VAL A 118 -3.15 -19.00 23.12
CA VAL A 118 -4.11 -18.59 22.12
C VAL A 118 -3.39 -17.61 21.22
N ASP A 119 -3.17 -18.06 20.00
CA ASP A 119 -2.59 -17.34 18.87
C ASP A 119 -3.26 -15.97 18.73
N SER A 120 -2.49 -14.89 18.95
CA SER A 120 -2.93 -13.50 18.78
C SER A 120 -2.95 -13.04 17.33
N ASP A 121 -2.73 -13.95 16.37
CA ASP A 121 -2.52 -13.63 14.95
C ASP A 121 -3.79 -13.68 14.09
N ALA A 122 -4.96 -13.86 14.70
CA ALA A 122 -6.21 -14.00 13.96
C ALA A 122 -6.84 -12.69 13.42
N PHE A 123 -6.09 -11.59 13.34
CA PHE A 123 -6.59 -10.30 12.79
C PHE A 123 -5.71 -9.68 11.71
N TYR A 124 -4.73 -10.40 11.21
CA TYR A 124 -4.02 -10.01 10.00
C TYR A 124 -4.57 -10.83 8.83
N GLU A 125 -4.92 -10.15 7.73
CA GLU A 125 -5.26 -10.80 6.48
C GLU A 125 -4.24 -11.92 6.22
N GLU A 126 -4.72 -13.16 6.12
CA GLU A 126 -3.96 -14.34 5.71
C GLU A 126 -3.57 -14.28 4.22
N ASP A 127 -3.01 -13.17 3.78
CA ASP A 127 -2.19 -13.14 2.59
C ASP A 127 -0.74 -12.96 3.03
N ASP A 128 0.02 -14.06 2.95
CA ASP A 128 1.47 -14.16 3.20
C ASP A 128 1.96 -14.40 4.65
N LEU A 129 1.32 -15.28 5.39
CA LEU A 129 2.10 -16.09 6.33
C LEU A 129 2.76 -17.22 5.53
N ASP A 130 3.82 -16.89 4.81
CA ASP A 130 4.84 -17.88 4.49
C ASP A 130 5.30 -18.45 5.83
N ILE A 131 4.96 -19.72 6.08
CA ILE A 131 5.57 -20.55 7.11
C ILE A 131 7.05 -20.23 7.08
N LEU A 132 7.57 -19.67 8.17
CA LEU A 132 9.01 -19.44 8.33
C LEU A 132 9.70 -20.74 7.92
N PRO A 133 10.59 -20.75 6.91
CA PRO A 133 11.43 -21.90 6.70
C PRO A 133 12.10 -22.16 8.04
N GLU A 134 12.11 -23.42 8.48
CA GLU A 134 12.76 -23.87 9.71
C GLU A 134 14.02 -23.04 9.92
N GLU A 135 14.09 -22.36 11.06
CA GLU A 135 15.05 -21.30 11.36
C GLU A 135 16.45 -21.75 10.93
N ASP A 136 16.92 -21.13 9.87
CA ASP A 136 18.34 -21.15 9.56
C ASP A 136 19.00 -20.29 10.63
N HIS A 137 19.43 -20.91 11.74
CA HIS A 137 19.99 -20.27 12.94
C HIS A 137 21.22 -19.38 12.66
N THR A 138 21.60 -19.23 11.39
CA THR A 138 22.71 -18.39 10.94
C THR A 138 22.28 -17.01 10.42
N MET A 139 20.96 -16.76 10.25
CA MET A 139 20.46 -15.53 9.63
C MET A 139 20.12 -14.49 10.70
N THR A 140 20.66 -13.28 10.54
CA THR A 140 20.28 -12.15 11.40
C THR A 140 18.87 -11.63 11.07
N LYS A 141 18.21 -10.96 12.02
CA LYS A 141 16.92 -10.27 11.72
C LYS A 141 17.05 -9.23 10.61
N MET A 142 18.20 -8.60 10.45
CA MET A 142 18.48 -7.66 9.37
C MET A 142 18.45 -8.37 8.02
N ASP A 143 19.15 -9.49 7.88
CA ASP A 143 19.14 -10.31 6.66
C ASP A 143 17.71 -10.77 6.31
N TYR A 144 16.91 -11.11 7.33
CA TYR A 144 15.52 -11.48 7.14
C TYR A 144 14.68 -10.31 6.62
N TRP A 145 14.83 -9.10 7.18
CA TRP A 145 14.14 -7.91 6.71
C TRP A 145 14.55 -7.52 5.29
N GLU A 146 15.85 -7.56 4.99
CA GLU A 146 16.35 -7.34 3.63
C GLU A 146 15.72 -8.30 2.61
N ARG A 147 15.66 -9.59 2.95
CA ARG A 147 15.03 -10.60 2.08
C ARG A 147 13.53 -10.39 1.91
N LYS A 148 12.84 -9.97 2.97
CA LYS A 148 11.40 -9.66 2.91
C LYS A 148 11.11 -8.41 2.08
N ILE A 149 11.94 -7.39 2.19
CA ILE A 149 11.78 -6.15 1.41
C ILE A 149 12.11 -6.40 -0.06
N LEU A 150 13.21 -7.06 -0.37
CA LEU A 150 13.58 -7.40 -1.74
C LEU A 150 12.94 -8.76 -2.09
N ASP A 151 11.68 -8.76 -2.49
CA ASP A 151 11.03 -10.00 -2.94
C ASP A 151 11.77 -10.63 -4.12
N MET A 152 12.67 -11.57 -3.79
CA MET A 152 13.43 -12.36 -4.76
C MET A 152 12.72 -13.66 -5.15
N THR A 153 11.42 -13.78 -4.84
CA THR A 153 10.62 -14.93 -5.23
C THR A 153 10.23 -14.84 -6.71
N LEU A 154 9.86 -15.96 -7.27
CA LEU A 154 9.41 -16.03 -8.66
C LEU A 154 8.00 -15.46 -8.88
N ARG A 155 7.33 -15.02 -7.82
CA ARG A 155 6.07 -14.27 -7.87
C ARG A 155 6.30 -12.81 -8.27
N ASN A 156 7.51 -12.30 -8.02
CA ASN A 156 7.89 -10.94 -8.40
C ASN A 156 7.93 -10.79 -9.93
N THR A 157 7.11 -9.91 -10.48
CA THR A 157 7.02 -9.65 -11.92
C THR A 157 8.30 -9.04 -12.50
N LEU A 158 9.16 -8.45 -11.67
CA LEU A 158 10.48 -7.97 -12.07
C LEU A 158 11.46 -9.13 -12.34
N LEU A 159 11.23 -10.31 -11.78
CA LEU A 159 12.08 -11.50 -11.97
C LEU A 159 11.45 -12.53 -12.90
N SER A 160 10.12 -12.66 -12.87
CA SER A 160 9.39 -13.65 -13.65
C SER A 160 8.11 -13.07 -14.22
N THR A 161 8.20 -12.51 -15.40
CA THR A 161 7.07 -11.95 -16.15
C THR A 161 6.52 -12.97 -17.13
N SER A 162 5.18 -13.06 -17.22
CA SER A 162 4.49 -13.91 -18.19
C SER A 162 3.97 -13.07 -19.35
N PHE A 163 4.38 -13.40 -20.57
CA PHE A 163 3.79 -12.79 -21.78
C PHE A 163 2.34 -13.25 -22.07
N LYS A 164 1.82 -14.20 -21.29
CA LYS A 164 0.44 -14.69 -21.39
C LYS A 164 -0.52 -13.98 -20.42
N GLY A 165 0.00 -13.11 -19.56
CA GLY A 165 -0.77 -12.35 -18.58
C GLY A 165 -1.53 -11.18 -19.17
N LYS A 166 -2.24 -10.43 -18.32
CA LYS A 166 -2.99 -9.21 -18.71
C LYS A 166 -2.04 -8.04 -18.95
N GLN A 167 -1.30 -8.09 -20.04
CA GLN A 167 -0.29 -7.12 -20.44
C GLN A 167 -0.46 -6.78 -21.92
N LEU A 168 0.12 -5.67 -22.38
CA LEU A 168 0.02 -5.20 -23.77
C LEU A 168 1.40 -5.38 -24.46
N PRO A 169 1.65 -6.49 -25.15
CA PRO A 169 2.88 -6.68 -25.93
C PRO A 169 2.91 -5.69 -27.10
N VAL A 170 3.88 -4.77 -27.10
CA VAL A 170 3.99 -3.73 -28.13
C VAL A 170 4.56 -4.32 -29.41
N MET A 171 3.97 -3.97 -30.56
CA MET A 171 4.43 -4.33 -31.88
C MET A 171 5.53 -3.36 -32.33
N GLY A 172 6.64 -3.89 -32.82
CA GLY A 172 7.70 -3.10 -33.40
C GLY A 172 9.09 -3.74 -33.24
N THR A 173 10.05 -3.20 -33.97
CA THR A 173 11.47 -3.52 -33.87
C THR A 173 12.17 -2.65 -32.82
N MET A 174 13.39 -2.99 -32.39
CA MET A 174 14.13 -2.17 -31.43
C MET A 174 14.38 -0.73 -31.91
N PRO A 175 14.72 -0.46 -33.19
CA PRO A 175 14.77 0.93 -33.66
C PRO A 175 13.46 1.69 -33.50
N GLN A 176 12.32 1.02 -33.72
CA GLN A 176 11.01 1.63 -33.51
C GLN A 176 10.69 1.83 -32.01
N MET A 177 11.16 0.93 -31.15
CA MET A 177 11.05 1.11 -29.70
C MET A 177 11.92 2.28 -29.22
N ALA A 178 13.12 2.45 -29.79
CA ALA A 178 13.95 3.61 -29.50
C ALA A 178 13.28 4.92 -29.97
N ALA A 179 12.65 4.92 -31.14
CA ALA A 179 11.88 6.08 -31.62
C ALA A 179 10.62 6.36 -30.79
N LEU A 180 9.92 5.32 -30.33
CA LEU A 180 8.78 5.44 -29.40
C LEU A 180 9.21 6.09 -28.08
N THR A 181 10.27 5.55 -27.49
CA THR A 181 10.76 6.03 -26.19
C THR A 181 11.35 7.44 -26.28
N ALA A 182 12.04 7.79 -27.37
CA ALA A 182 12.47 9.15 -27.63
C ALA A 182 11.27 10.11 -27.79
N GLY A 183 10.25 9.70 -28.55
CA GLY A 183 9.04 10.50 -28.69
C GLY A 183 8.29 10.70 -27.38
N LEU A 184 8.21 9.68 -26.54
CA LEU A 184 7.65 9.80 -25.18
C LEU A 184 8.47 10.80 -24.34
N GLN A 185 9.79 10.74 -24.39
CA GLN A 185 10.70 11.65 -23.67
C GLN A 185 10.54 13.11 -24.12
N GLU A 186 10.22 13.33 -25.38
CA GLU A 186 9.85 14.64 -25.96
C GLU A 186 8.43 15.09 -25.56
N GLY A 187 7.70 14.30 -24.76
CA GLY A 187 6.33 14.60 -24.34
C GLY A 187 5.26 14.26 -25.37
N ARG A 188 5.60 13.49 -26.42
CA ARG A 188 4.62 13.00 -27.39
C ARG A 188 3.73 11.94 -26.77
N CYS A 189 2.46 11.94 -27.14
CA CYS A 189 1.47 10.97 -26.71
C CYS A 189 1.20 9.97 -27.83
N PHE A 190 0.98 8.70 -27.49
CA PHE A 190 0.75 7.65 -28.47
C PHE A 190 -0.57 6.92 -28.21
N ARG A 191 -1.48 6.95 -29.16
CA ARG A 191 -2.72 6.17 -29.09
C ARG A 191 -2.43 4.69 -29.27
N ILE A 192 -2.98 3.86 -28.37
CA ILE A 192 -2.78 2.41 -28.43
C ILE A 192 -3.89 1.77 -29.26
N LEU A 193 -3.52 0.90 -30.19
CA LEU A 193 -4.42 0.16 -31.06
C LEU A 193 -4.16 -1.34 -30.96
N GLU A 194 -5.19 -2.12 -31.18
CA GLU A 194 -5.10 -3.58 -31.33
C GLU A 194 -4.39 -3.98 -32.64
N ALA A 195 -3.92 -5.23 -32.73
CA ALA A 195 -3.42 -5.79 -33.97
C ALA A 195 -4.54 -5.94 -34.98
N PRO A 196 -4.29 -5.71 -36.30
CA PRO A 196 -5.24 -6.08 -37.33
C PRO A 196 -5.56 -7.57 -37.27
N ASP A 197 -6.84 -7.94 -37.35
CA ASP A 197 -7.31 -9.32 -37.17
C ASP A 197 -6.61 -10.32 -38.12
N GLU A 198 -6.38 -9.92 -39.37
CA GLU A 198 -5.67 -10.75 -40.34
C GLU A 198 -4.24 -11.11 -39.94
N LEU A 199 -3.55 -10.18 -39.28
CA LEU A 199 -2.16 -10.37 -38.87
C LEU A 199 -2.06 -11.12 -37.52
N ALA A 200 -3.01 -10.90 -36.61
CA ALA A 200 -3.07 -11.59 -35.34
C ALA A 200 -3.35 -13.11 -35.52
N LEU A 201 -4.16 -13.49 -36.49
CA LEU A 201 -4.47 -14.87 -36.83
C LEU A 201 -3.31 -15.55 -37.57
N LYS A 202 -2.68 -14.89 -38.55
CA LYS A 202 -1.58 -15.44 -39.35
C LYS A 202 -0.36 -15.80 -38.48
N ARG A 203 0.00 -15.00 -37.48
CA ARG A 203 1.13 -15.29 -36.58
C ARG A 203 1.03 -16.62 -35.84
N LYS A 204 -0.18 -17.10 -35.55
CA LYS A 204 -0.39 -18.38 -34.88
C LYS A 204 -0.30 -19.60 -35.81
N GLN A 205 -0.40 -19.39 -37.11
CA GLN A 205 -0.55 -20.44 -38.10
C GLN A 205 0.70 -20.65 -38.98
N VAL A 206 1.61 -19.66 -39.06
CA VAL A 206 2.78 -19.71 -39.96
C VAL A 206 3.95 -20.39 -39.30
N THR A 207 4.36 -21.50 -39.90
CA THR A 207 5.52 -22.30 -39.50
C THR A 207 6.71 -22.18 -40.47
N GLU A 208 6.49 -21.69 -41.68
CA GLU A 208 7.50 -21.57 -42.73
C GLU A 208 8.38 -20.33 -42.57
N PRO A 209 9.74 -20.44 -42.68
CA PRO A 209 10.67 -19.31 -42.44
C PRO A 209 10.46 -18.13 -43.37
N ASP A 210 10.16 -18.38 -44.65
CA ASP A 210 9.96 -17.32 -45.66
C ASP A 210 8.67 -16.53 -45.43
N GLU A 211 7.63 -17.18 -44.96
CA GLU A 211 6.37 -16.55 -44.63
C GLU A 211 6.45 -15.77 -43.31
N GLN A 212 7.24 -16.26 -42.35
CA GLN A 212 7.59 -15.51 -41.14
C GLN A 212 8.35 -14.22 -41.45
N ASN A 213 9.29 -14.25 -42.40
CA ASN A 213 10.05 -13.07 -42.83
C ASN A 213 9.14 -12.04 -43.51
N ARG A 214 8.24 -12.47 -44.38
CA ARG A 214 7.24 -11.58 -45.03
C ARG A 214 6.29 -10.95 -44.03
N LEU A 215 5.80 -11.71 -43.07
CA LEU A 215 4.98 -11.19 -41.98
C LEU A 215 5.75 -10.19 -41.13
N SER A 216 7.01 -10.46 -40.81
CA SER A 216 7.85 -9.52 -40.05
C SER A 216 8.06 -8.21 -40.79
N GLN A 217 8.27 -8.22 -42.11
CA GLN A 217 8.39 -7.02 -42.92
C GLN A 217 7.07 -6.23 -42.99
N GLN A 218 5.92 -6.94 -43.11
CA GLN A 218 4.61 -6.30 -43.08
C GLN A 218 4.33 -5.64 -41.72
N PHE A 219 4.70 -6.30 -40.63
CA PHE A 219 4.62 -5.71 -39.28
C PHE A 219 5.50 -4.48 -39.16
N GLN A 220 6.71 -4.52 -39.68
CA GLN A 220 7.65 -3.42 -39.58
C GLN A 220 7.14 -2.17 -40.32
N SER A 221 6.69 -2.31 -41.57
CA SER A 221 6.19 -1.17 -42.32
C SER A 221 4.88 -0.59 -41.77
N LEU A 222 3.99 -1.45 -41.23
CA LEU A 222 2.78 -1.02 -40.55
C LEU A 222 3.11 -0.20 -39.30
N THR A 223 3.96 -0.73 -38.44
CA THR A 223 4.32 -0.09 -37.17
C THR A 223 5.11 1.20 -37.36
N GLU A 224 5.90 1.32 -38.41
CA GLU A 224 6.63 2.53 -38.76
C GLU A 224 5.67 3.67 -39.16
N GLY A 225 4.70 3.40 -40.03
CA GLY A 225 3.68 4.38 -40.42
C GLY A 225 2.78 4.79 -39.24
N GLU A 226 2.42 3.85 -38.38
CA GLU A 226 1.61 4.13 -37.19
C GLU A 226 2.38 5.00 -36.16
N LEU A 227 3.65 4.70 -35.94
CA LEU A 227 4.49 5.46 -34.99
C LEU A 227 4.65 6.92 -35.40
N HIS A 228 4.87 7.18 -36.70
CA HIS A 228 4.92 8.54 -37.24
C HIS A 228 3.60 9.31 -37.05
N SER A 229 2.48 8.59 -37.09
CA SER A 229 1.14 9.12 -36.86
C SER A 229 0.74 9.24 -35.39
N GLY A 230 1.66 9.05 -34.45
CA GLY A 230 1.37 9.08 -33.01
C GLY A 230 0.53 7.89 -32.52
N ARG A 231 0.67 6.72 -33.16
CA ARG A 231 -0.05 5.50 -32.80
C ARG A 231 0.92 4.35 -32.57
N ILE A 232 0.57 3.47 -31.66
CA ILE A 232 1.27 2.21 -31.44
C ILE A 232 0.29 1.05 -31.46
N ARG A 233 0.75 -0.13 -31.88
CA ARG A 233 -0.06 -1.33 -31.88
C ARG A 233 0.46 -2.36 -30.91
N VAL A 234 -0.47 -3.18 -30.38
CA VAL A 234 -0.16 -4.29 -29.49
C VAL A 234 -0.57 -5.62 -30.14
N PHE A 235 0.15 -6.71 -29.82
CA PHE A 235 -0.12 -8.05 -30.37
C PHE A 235 -1.33 -8.72 -29.71
N LEU A 236 -2.46 -8.03 -29.66
CA LEU A 236 -3.71 -8.54 -29.10
C LEU A 236 -4.85 -8.32 -30.11
N ASN A 237 -5.80 -9.25 -30.16
CA ASN A 237 -7.05 -9.04 -30.87
C ASN A 237 -7.92 -8.02 -30.10
N ARG A 238 -8.94 -7.48 -30.76
CA ARG A 238 -9.78 -6.41 -30.24
C ARG A 238 -10.43 -6.71 -28.89
N GLU A 239 -10.97 -7.90 -28.69
CA GLU A 239 -11.64 -8.29 -27.43
C GLU A 239 -10.67 -8.39 -26.27
N THR A 240 -9.54 -9.06 -26.49
CA THR A 240 -8.48 -9.21 -25.47
C THR A 240 -7.86 -7.86 -25.14
N TYR A 241 -7.61 -7.02 -26.16
CA TYR A 241 -7.09 -5.67 -25.97
C TYR A 241 -8.00 -4.83 -25.09
N ALA A 242 -9.31 -4.80 -25.41
CA ALA A 242 -10.29 -4.01 -24.65
C ALA A 242 -10.33 -4.45 -23.16
N SER A 243 -10.27 -5.75 -22.92
CA SER A 243 -10.25 -6.29 -21.55
C SER A 243 -8.95 -5.94 -20.81
N TYR A 244 -7.78 -6.11 -21.45
CA TYR A 244 -6.49 -5.93 -20.81
C TYR A 244 -6.15 -4.47 -20.58
N VAL A 245 -6.41 -3.58 -21.54
CA VAL A 245 -6.15 -2.14 -21.38
C VAL A 245 -7.00 -1.55 -20.25
N LYS A 246 -8.28 -1.96 -20.16
CA LYS A 246 -9.17 -1.55 -19.08
C LYS A 246 -8.70 -2.06 -17.71
N TYR A 247 -8.21 -3.29 -17.66
CA TYR A 247 -7.62 -3.85 -16.45
C TYR A 247 -6.39 -3.06 -16.00
N LEU A 248 -5.42 -2.83 -16.90
CA LEU A 248 -4.19 -2.08 -16.59
C LEU A 248 -4.50 -0.65 -16.15
N TYR A 249 -5.41 0.03 -16.84
CA TYR A 249 -5.85 1.37 -16.46
C TYR A 249 -6.41 1.40 -15.05
N ARG A 250 -7.32 0.47 -14.70
CA ARG A 250 -7.92 0.40 -13.37
C ARG A 250 -6.88 0.08 -12.30
N GLN A 251 -6.03 -0.90 -12.54
CA GLN A 251 -4.99 -1.29 -11.58
C GLN A 251 -4.02 -0.13 -11.33
N ALA A 252 -3.50 0.49 -12.39
CA ALA A 252 -2.61 1.64 -12.26
C ALA A 252 -3.25 2.80 -11.48
N HIS A 253 -4.54 3.06 -11.73
CA HIS A 253 -5.29 4.09 -11.02
C HIS A 253 -5.50 3.75 -9.54
N THR A 254 -5.90 2.52 -9.24
CA THR A 254 -6.08 2.05 -7.86
C THR A 254 -4.77 2.11 -7.07
N PHE A 255 -3.67 1.59 -7.61
CA PHE A 255 -2.36 1.69 -6.95
C PHE A 255 -1.93 3.14 -6.73
N MET A 256 -2.16 3.99 -7.72
CA MET A 256 -1.86 5.42 -7.58
C MET A 256 -2.71 6.09 -6.50
N GLU A 257 -3.98 5.69 -6.35
CA GLU A 257 -4.87 6.22 -5.30
C GLU A 257 -4.51 5.69 -3.91
N GLU A 258 -4.18 4.40 -3.80
CA GLU A 258 -3.91 3.75 -2.51
C GLU A 258 -2.51 4.03 -1.97
N SER A 259 -1.48 3.94 -2.82
CA SER A 259 -0.07 4.07 -2.40
C SER A 259 0.63 5.31 -2.93
N GLY A 260 0.04 5.99 -3.94
CA GLY A 260 0.69 7.09 -4.64
C GLY A 260 1.86 6.68 -5.53
N ALA A 261 2.17 5.40 -5.61
CA ALA A 261 3.28 4.88 -6.41
C ALA A 261 2.81 4.51 -7.83
N ASN A 262 3.66 4.81 -8.82
CA ASN A 262 3.44 4.30 -10.17
C ASN A 262 3.79 2.81 -10.23
N VAL A 263 2.92 2.03 -10.85
CA VAL A 263 3.15 0.62 -11.11
C VAL A 263 3.04 0.27 -12.59
N LEU A 264 2.67 1.23 -13.44
CA LEU A 264 2.51 1.01 -14.88
C LEU A 264 3.78 1.44 -15.62
N TYR A 265 4.39 0.49 -16.32
CA TYR A 265 5.63 0.72 -17.04
C TYR A 265 5.56 0.18 -18.46
N LEU A 266 6.26 0.85 -19.37
CA LEU A 266 6.71 0.29 -20.64
C LEU A 266 8.04 -0.40 -20.38
N ALA A 267 8.03 -1.73 -20.36
CA ALA A 267 9.22 -2.57 -20.20
C ALA A 267 9.85 -2.84 -21.57
N VAL A 268 11.16 -2.61 -21.69
CA VAL A 268 11.93 -2.79 -22.94
C VAL A 268 13.11 -3.72 -22.72
N GLY A 269 13.20 -4.76 -23.55
CA GLY A 269 14.19 -5.81 -23.41
C GLY A 269 13.90 -6.75 -22.23
N PHE A 270 14.04 -8.05 -22.45
CA PHE A 270 13.79 -9.04 -21.41
C PHE A 270 14.92 -10.03 -21.35
N LEU A 271 15.49 -10.25 -20.16
CA LEU A 271 16.34 -11.37 -19.91
C LEU A 271 15.51 -12.65 -19.90
N LYS A 272 15.79 -13.55 -20.84
CA LYS A 272 15.33 -14.93 -20.80
C LYS A 272 16.29 -15.75 -19.96
N TRP A 273 15.81 -16.31 -18.87
CA TRP A 273 16.64 -17.05 -17.94
C TRP A 273 15.96 -18.29 -17.37
N ARG A 274 16.71 -19.19 -16.77
CA ARG A 274 16.20 -20.42 -16.14
C ARG A 274 16.81 -20.57 -14.77
N GLN A 275 16.01 -21.05 -13.83
CA GLN A 275 16.51 -21.50 -12.55
C GLN A 275 17.26 -22.83 -12.73
N LYS A 276 18.28 -23.06 -11.89
CA LYS A 276 19.00 -24.32 -11.88
C LYS A 276 17.99 -25.45 -11.60
N ASP A 277 17.99 -26.49 -12.44
CA ASP A 277 17.10 -27.65 -12.38
C ASP A 277 15.64 -27.46 -12.89
N GLU A 278 15.27 -26.27 -13.38
CA GLU A 278 13.99 -26.05 -14.05
C GLU A 278 14.11 -26.04 -15.58
N ARG A 279 13.06 -26.57 -16.26
CA ARG A 279 12.96 -26.55 -17.73
C ARG A 279 12.23 -25.32 -18.28
N ALA A 280 11.52 -24.60 -17.42
CA ALA A 280 10.71 -23.46 -17.83
C ALA A 280 11.55 -22.20 -18.03
N ASP A 281 11.37 -21.54 -19.17
CA ASP A 281 11.95 -20.22 -19.45
C ASP A 281 11.18 -19.15 -18.67
N ARG A 282 11.92 -18.23 -18.06
CA ARG A 282 11.41 -17.06 -17.36
C ARG A 282 11.91 -15.80 -18.04
N TYR A 283 11.17 -14.73 -17.91
CA TYR A 283 11.45 -13.46 -18.55
C TYR A 283 11.45 -12.35 -17.50
N ALA A 284 12.51 -11.57 -17.45
CA ALA A 284 12.65 -10.44 -16.54
C ALA A 284 12.92 -9.17 -17.36
N PRO A 285 12.17 -8.07 -17.17
CA PRO A 285 12.40 -6.83 -17.90
C PRO A 285 13.78 -6.26 -17.56
N LEU A 286 14.44 -5.59 -18.52
CA LEU A 286 15.73 -4.93 -18.32
C LEU A 286 15.55 -3.44 -18.04
N VAL A 287 14.77 -2.74 -18.87
CA VAL A 287 14.48 -1.31 -18.76
C VAL A 287 13.00 -1.09 -18.49
N LEU A 288 12.69 -0.24 -17.55
CA LEU A 288 11.35 0.12 -17.12
C LEU A 288 11.14 1.64 -17.24
N ILE A 289 10.25 2.03 -18.13
CA ILE A 289 9.93 3.42 -18.42
C ILE A 289 8.57 3.72 -17.80
N PRO A 290 8.49 4.65 -16.84
CA PRO A 290 7.24 4.98 -16.18
C PRO A 290 6.29 5.67 -17.16
N VAL A 291 5.08 5.10 -17.28
CA VAL A 291 4.05 5.60 -18.20
C VAL A 291 2.70 5.71 -17.50
N SER A 292 1.79 6.43 -18.13
CA SER A 292 0.38 6.45 -17.76
C SER A 292 -0.52 6.19 -18.96
N LEU A 293 -1.72 5.71 -18.67
CA LEU A 293 -2.77 5.52 -19.64
C LEU A 293 -3.83 6.61 -19.42
N GLU A 294 -4.12 7.37 -20.45
CA GLU A 294 -5.22 8.33 -20.46
C GLU A 294 -6.38 7.76 -21.27
N ARG A 295 -7.58 7.83 -20.71
CA ARG A 295 -8.79 7.32 -21.36
C ARG A 295 -9.40 8.38 -22.25
N GLY A 296 -9.60 8.04 -23.52
CA GLY A 296 -10.32 8.85 -24.49
C GLY A 296 -11.84 8.75 -24.35
N ARG A 297 -12.55 9.19 -25.40
CA ARG A 297 -14.03 9.21 -25.39
C ARG A 297 -14.66 7.83 -25.54
N ALA A 298 -14.02 6.91 -26.25
CA ALA A 298 -14.51 5.54 -26.41
C ALA A 298 -13.91 4.60 -25.35
N ASP A 299 -14.61 3.54 -25.00
CA ASP A 299 -14.18 2.57 -23.99
C ASP A 299 -12.86 1.84 -24.29
N THR A 300 -12.46 1.80 -25.55
CA THR A 300 -11.20 1.19 -26.03
C THR A 300 -10.17 2.22 -26.48
N ASP A 301 -10.44 3.50 -26.30
CA ASP A 301 -9.55 4.59 -26.71
C ASP A 301 -8.64 4.98 -25.55
N TYR A 302 -7.40 4.52 -25.61
CA TYR A 302 -6.38 4.81 -24.61
C TYR A 302 -5.13 5.38 -25.25
N THR A 303 -4.57 6.38 -24.60
CA THR A 303 -3.34 7.05 -25.00
C THR A 303 -2.25 6.79 -23.98
N LEU A 304 -1.08 6.40 -24.45
CA LEU A 304 0.13 6.23 -23.65
C LEU A 304 0.84 7.56 -23.54
N THR A 305 1.14 7.97 -22.31
CA THR A 305 1.90 9.18 -21.99
C THR A 305 3.05 8.83 -21.06
N ILE A 306 4.14 9.62 -21.12
CA ILE A 306 5.24 9.48 -20.17
C ILE A 306 4.87 10.13 -18.84
N ARG A 307 5.48 9.66 -17.77
CA ARG A 307 5.47 10.31 -16.46
C ARG A 307 6.80 11.00 -16.20
N ASP A 308 6.79 12.01 -15.34
CA ASP A 308 7.99 12.75 -14.91
C ASP A 308 8.89 11.97 -13.95
N ASP A 309 8.65 10.67 -13.79
CA ASP A 309 9.48 9.78 -12.98
C ASP A 309 10.72 9.32 -13.79
N GLU A 310 11.81 9.03 -13.11
CA GLU A 310 13.03 8.55 -13.77
C GLU A 310 12.87 7.16 -14.39
N TRP A 311 13.51 6.94 -15.54
CA TRP A 311 13.62 5.63 -16.17
C TRP A 311 14.54 4.74 -15.33
N GLN A 312 14.18 3.48 -15.20
CA GLN A 312 14.84 2.59 -14.25
C GLN A 312 15.35 1.33 -14.92
N MET A 313 16.55 0.92 -14.52
CA MET A 313 17.04 -0.43 -14.77
C MET A 313 16.44 -1.39 -13.75
N ASN A 314 16.28 -2.65 -14.12
CA ASN A 314 15.78 -3.66 -13.19
C ASN A 314 16.87 -4.12 -12.21
N ILE A 315 17.13 -3.30 -11.21
CA ILE A 315 18.19 -3.56 -10.23
C ILE A 315 17.85 -4.77 -9.35
N THR A 316 16.55 -5.06 -9.11
CA THR A 316 16.12 -6.29 -8.42
C THR A 316 16.63 -7.54 -9.16
N LEU A 317 16.56 -7.53 -10.48
CA LEU A 317 17.13 -8.60 -11.31
C LEU A 317 18.66 -8.65 -11.17
N PHE A 318 19.34 -7.52 -11.22
CA PHE A 318 20.79 -7.46 -11.14
C PHE A 318 21.32 -7.95 -9.80
N GLU A 319 20.66 -7.57 -8.71
CA GLU A 319 20.97 -8.10 -7.38
C GLU A 319 20.72 -9.60 -7.27
N MET A 320 19.62 -10.10 -7.80
CA MET A 320 19.35 -11.54 -7.86
C MET A 320 20.42 -12.28 -8.67
N LEU A 321 20.86 -11.73 -9.81
CA LEU A 321 21.92 -12.31 -10.65
C LEU A 321 23.26 -12.33 -9.92
N LYS A 322 23.60 -11.27 -9.20
CA LYS A 322 24.82 -11.16 -8.40
C LYS A 322 24.81 -12.18 -7.26
N GLN A 323 23.75 -12.22 -6.46
CA GLN A 323 23.68 -13.08 -5.28
C GLN A 323 23.57 -14.57 -5.62
N LYS A 324 22.69 -14.94 -6.59
CA LYS A 324 22.42 -16.36 -6.89
C LYS A 324 23.32 -16.94 -7.97
N TYR A 325 23.82 -16.14 -8.87
CA TYR A 325 24.54 -16.63 -10.06
C TYR A 325 25.96 -16.07 -10.21
N GLY A 326 26.37 -15.13 -9.36
CA GLY A 326 27.69 -14.49 -9.40
C GLY A 326 27.90 -13.59 -10.62
N ILE A 327 26.82 -13.11 -11.24
CA ILE A 327 26.85 -12.21 -12.40
C ILE A 327 26.58 -10.79 -11.91
N ASP A 328 27.60 -9.95 -11.89
CA ASP A 328 27.48 -8.57 -11.44
C ASP A 328 27.17 -7.64 -12.62
N LEU A 329 25.95 -7.11 -12.63
CA LEU A 329 25.45 -6.09 -13.55
C LEU A 329 25.01 -4.82 -12.80
N THR A 330 25.34 -4.70 -11.52
CA THR A 330 24.90 -3.56 -10.68
C THR A 330 25.51 -2.22 -11.11
N HIS A 331 26.59 -2.26 -11.93
CA HIS A 331 27.15 -1.07 -12.57
C HIS A 331 26.26 -0.48 -13.68
N LEU A 332 25.23 -1.20 -14.13
CA LEU A 332 24.20 -0.72 -15.05
C LEU A 332 23.02 -0.13 -14.25
N ASP A 333 23.30 0.79 -13.35
CA ASP A 333 22.30 1.43 -12.48
C ASP A 333 21.47 2.51 -13.21
N THR A 334 21.99 3.05 -14.30
CA THR A 334 21.33 4.05 -15.14
C THR A 334 21.10 3.52 -16.55
N VAL A 335 20.02 4.00 -17.19
CA VAL A 335 19.72 3.65 -18.57
C VAL A 335 20.75 4.30 -19.50
N PRO A 336 21.54 3.53 -20.27
CA PRO A 336 22.58 4.09 -21.11
C PRO A 336 21.98 4.89 -22.28
N MET A 337 22.52 6.09 -22.50
CA MET A 337 22.17 6.97 -23.62
C MET A 337 23.28 7.00 -24.65
N ASP A 338 22.95 7.21 -25.92
CA ASP A 338 23.91 7.47 -26.99
C ASP A 338 24.29 8.96 -27.04
N ASP A 339 25.21 9.31 -27.98
CA ASP A 339 25.68 10.68 -28.15
C ASP A 339 24.57 11.66 -28.60
N GLU A 340 23.44 11.15 -29.10
CA GLU A 340 22.26 11.92 -29.47
C GLU A 340 21.23 12.04 -28.35
N GLY A 341 21.52 11.48 -27.16
CA GLY A 341 20.60 11.45 -26.02
C GLY A 341 19.45 10.44 -26.15
N LYS A 342 19.59 9.47 -27.06
CA LYS A 342 18.63 8.37 -27.21
C LYS A 342 19.11 7.15 -26.44
N THR A 343 18.15 6.32 -26.01
CA THR A 343 18.50 5.09 -25.28
C THR A 343 19.28 4.12 -26.15
N ALA A 344 20.48 3.75 -25.69
CA ALA A 344 21.41 2.85 -26.37
C ALA A 344 21.07 1.37 -26.13
N TYR A 345 19.84 0.92 -26.48
CA TYR A 345 19.39 -0.47 -26.24
C TYR A 345 20.34 -1.52 -26.79
N LYS A 346 20.92 -1.31 -27.96
CA LYS A 346 21.83 -2.25 -28.61
C LYS A 346 23.09 -2.49 -27.78
N ALA A 347 23.67 -1.43 -27.23
CA ALA A 347 24.84 -1.52 -26.37
C ALA A 347 24.49 -2.21 -25.05
N LEU A 348 23.36 -1.84 -24.44
CA LEU A 348 22.86 -2.46 -23.22
C LEU A 348 22.66 -3.98 -23.38
N PHE A 349 21.93 -4.39 -24.41
CA PHE A 349 21.65 -5.81 -24.64
C PHE A 349 22.92 -6.61 -24.95
N LYS A 350 23.89 -6.00 -25.64
CA LYS A 350 25.19 -6.60 -25.85
C LYS A 350 25.93 -6.85 -24.53
N THR A 351 25.99 -5.85 -23.67
CA THR A 351 26.61 -5.97 -22.33
C THR A 351 25.95 -7.08 -21.50
N VAL A 352 24.63 -7.13 -21.47
CA VAL A 352 23.91 -8.18 -20.74
C VAL A 352 24.20 -9.56 -21.35
N ARG A 353 24.17 -9.72 -22.69
CA ARG A 353 24.52 -10.99 -23.37
C ARG A 353 25.94 -11.44 -23.07
N GLU A 354 26.89 -10.52 -23.04
CA GLU A 354 28.28 -10.82 -22.68
C GLU A 354 28.39 -11.35 -21.25
N ALA A 355 27.66 -10.76 -20.31
CA ALA A 355 27.67 -11.19 -18.92
C ALA A 355 27.05 -12.60 -18.71
N ILE A 356 26.03 -12.94 -19.47
CA ILE A 356 25.30 -14.22 -19.35
C ILE A 356 25.83 -15.32 -20.30
N LYS A 357 26.83 -15.06 -21.14
CA LYS A 357 27.30 -15.99 -22.22
C LYS A 357 27.61 -17.40 -21.76
N LEU A 358 28.00 -17.60 -20.51
CA LEU A 358 28.30 -18.91 -19.93
C LEU A 358 27.05 -19.65 -19.42
N LYS A 359 25.87 -19.03 -19.41
CA LYS A 359 24.62 -19.66 -18.96
C LYS A 359 23.84 -20.24 -20.13
N LYS A 360 23.78 -21.56 -20.19
CA LYS A 360 23.12 -22.28 -21.29
C LYS A 360 21.62 -21.99 -21.35
N GLY A 361 21.15 -21.52 -22.51
CA GLY A 361 19.74 -21.25 -22.77
C GLY A 361 19.27 -19.88 -22.27
N TRP A 362 20.16 -19.06 -21.73
CA TRP A 362 19.87 -17.67 -21.39
C TRP A 362 20.13 -16.77 -22.60
N ASP A 363 19.28 -15.75 -22.79
CA ASP A 363 19.44 -14.76 -23.86
C ASP A 363 18.66 -13.48 -23.51
N VAL A 364 18.88 -12.43 -24.28
CA VAL A 364 18.10 -11.19 -24.21
C VAL A 364 17.09 -11.17 -25.34
N GLU A 365 15.80 -11.17 -25.00
CA GLU A 365 14.72 -11.00 -25.97
C GLU A 365 14.44 -9.51 -26.20
N GLU A 366 14.54 -9.09 -27.45
CA GLU A 366 14.33 -7.73 -27.91
C GLU A 366 12.85 -7.44 -28.13
N ARG A 367 12.11 -7.28 -27.04
CA ARG A 367 10.66 -7.04 -27.00
C ARG A 367 10.32 -5.86 -26.11
N ALA A 368 9.14 -5.30 -26.32
CA ALA A 368 8.56 -4.29 -25.43
C ALA A 368 7.14 -4.66 -25.00
N MET A 369 6.76 -4.23 -23.81
CA MET A 369 5.47 -4.57 -23.22
C MET A 369 5.03 -3.51 -22.21
N ILE A 370 3.74 -3.13 -22.23
CA ILE A 370 3.16 -2.29 -21.19
C ILE A 370 2.52 -3.22 -20.16
N GLY A 371 2.88 -3.06 -18.90
CA GLY A 371 2.43 -3.92 -17.82
C GLY A 371 2.58 -3.32 -16.42
N ILE A 372 2.09 -4.05 -15.44
CA ILE A 372 2.21 -3.69 -14.02
C ILE A 372 3.50 -4.29 -13.45
N PHE A 373 4.37 -3.43 -12.94
CA PHE A 373 5.61 -3.77 -12.25
C PHE A 373 5.73 -2.95 -10.97
N SER A 374 6.04 -3.59 -9.86
CA SER A 374 6.24 -2.90 -8.57
C SER A 374 7.71 -2.73 -8.27
N PHE A 375 8.16 -1.49 -8.22
CA PHE A 375 9.58 -1.12 -8.05
C PHE A 375 9.90 -0.49 -6.69
N GLY A 376 8.88 -0.11 -5.92
CA GLY A 376 9.05 0.68 -4.69
C GLY A 376 9.87 -0.01 -3.59
N GLN A 377 9.97 -1.32 -3.61
CA GLN A 377 10.65 -2.06 -2.54
C GLN A 377 12.18 -2.02 -2.63
N TYR A 378 12.73 -1.83 -3.83
CA TYR A 378 14.19 -1.78 -3.99
C TYR A 378 14.85 -0.61 -3.25
N MET A 379 14.26 0.58 -3.32
CA MET A 379 14.83 1.76 -2.64
C MET A 379 14.85 1.56 -1.12
N LEU A 380 13.80 0.95 -0.58
CA LEU A 380 13.72 0.60 0.84
C LEU A 380 14.77 -0.45 1.21
N TRP A 381 14.96 -1.45 0.34
CA TRP A 381 15.99 -2.47 0.54
C TRP A 381 17.39 -1.86 0.50
N LYS A 382 17.68 -1.00 -0.49
CA LYS A 382 18.98 -0.34 -0.62
C LYS A 382 19.30 0.52 0.60
N ASP A 383 18.34 1.30 1.07
CA ASP A 383 18.52 2.12 2.27
C ASP A 383 18.80 1.26 3.50
N LEU A 384 18.05 0.16 3.66
CA LEU A 384 18.26 -0.78 4.75
C LEU A 384 19.64 -1.48 4.64
N HIS A 385 20.05 -1.88 3.44
CA HIS A 385 21.33 -2.54 3.17
C HIS A 385 22.52 -1.62 3.43
N ASP A 386 22.45 -0.39 2.91
CA ASP A 386 23.55 0.59 3.01
C ASP A 386 23.70 1.17 4.43
N HIS A 387 22.60 1.26 5.20
CA HIS A 387 22.57 1.90 6.52
C HIS A 387 22.14 0.96 7.66
N GLY A 388 22.13 -0.36 7.43
CA GLY A 388 21.66 -1.36 8.39
C GLY A 388 22.30 -1.26 9.78
N ASP A 389 23.62 -1.02 9.85
CA ASP A 389 24.34 -0.84 11.11
C ASP A 389 23.89 0.42 11.85
N GLN A 390 23.57 1.50 11.13
CA GLN A 390 23.07 2.74 11.71
C GLN A 390 21.66 2.54 12.26
N PHE A 391 20.82 1.79 11.55
CA PHE A 391 19.48 1.43 12.04
C PHE A 391 19.56 0.54 13.28
N ALA A 392 20.42 -0.47 13.28
CA ALA A 392 20.62 -1.36 14.42
C ALA A 392 21.12 -0.63 15.67
N ALA A 393 21.90 0.44 15.49
CA ALA A 393 22.40 1.29 16.59
C ALA A 393 21.30 2.17 17.22
N GLN A 394 20.16 2.38 16.53
CA GLN A 394 19.03 3.11 17.08
C GLN A 394 18.34 2.27 18.16
N THR A 395 18.14 2.85 19.34
CA THR A 395 17.61 2.13 20.51
C THR A 395 16.26 1.44 20.23
N LEU A 396 15.35 2.11 19.50
CA LEU A 396 14.04 1.56 19.15
C LEU A 396 14.17 0.40 18.17
N VAL A 397 14.93 0.59 17.07
CA VAL A 397 15.14 -0.45 16.05
C VAL A 397 15.90 -1.63 16.64
N GLY A 398 16.96 -1.35 17.40
CA GLY A 398 17.71 -2.39 18.13
C GLY A 398 16.83 -3.20 19.08
N SER A 399 15.86 -2.57 19.75
CA SER A 399 14.88 -3.27 20.58
C SER A 399 13.99 -4.21 19.78
N LEU A 400 13.50 -3.76 18.61
CA LEU A 400 12.72 -4.60 17.69
C LEU A 400 13.56 -5.78 17.16
N MET A 401 14.85 -5.55 16.86
CA MET A 401 15.75 -6.60 16.40
C MET A 401 16.01 -7.65 17.48
N ASN A 402 16.19 -7.22 18.73
CA ASN A 402 16.52 -8.10 19.84
C ASN A 402 15.29 -8.71 20.53
N GLY A 403 14.08 -8.22 20.21
CA GLY A 403 12.84 -8.71 20.82
C GLY A 403 12.64 -8.31 22.29
N HIS A 404 13.44 -7.38 22.80
CA HIS A 404 13.30 -6.82 24.14
C HIS A 404 13.71 -5.34 24.14
N LEU A 405 13.18 -4.56 25.09
CA LEU A 405 13.48 -3.14 25.18
C LEU A 405 14.94 -2.94 25.61
N LEU A 406 15.67 -2.14 24.83
CA LEU A 406 17.05 -1.71 25.15
C LEU A 406 17.09 -0.45 26.03
N TRP A 407 15.92 0.09 26.40
CA TRP A 407 15.77 1.21 27.33
C TRP A 407 14.72 0.90 28.39
N LYS A 408 14.76 1.65 29.46
CA LYS A 408 13.68 1.68 30.44
C LYS A 408 12.80 2.89 30.14
N PRO A 409 11.47 2.74 30.08
CA PRO A 409 10.56 3.89 30.03
C PRO A 409 10.89 4.84 31.18
N GLU A 410 11.07 6.13 30.88
CA GLU A 410 11.43 7.12 31.90
C GLU A 410 10.22 7.44 32.78
N HIS A 411 9.02 7.35 32.22
CA HIS A 411 7.78 7.66 32.90
C HIS A 411 6.78 6.52 32.79
N VAL A 412 6.01 6.31 33.82
CA VAL A 412 4.83 5.45 33.81
C VAL A 412 3.67 6.26 33.23
N PHE A 413 2.80 5.61 32.45
CA PHE A 413 1.58 6.27 31.96
C PHE A 413 0.77 6.82 33.13
N MET A 414 0.38 8.09 33.04
CA MET A 414 -0.45 8.71 34.07
C MET A 414 -1.83 8.08 34.12
N SER A 415 -2.33 7.82 35.30
CA SER A 415 -3.76 7.51 35.50
C SER A 415 -4.60 8.76 35.26
N ARG A 416 -5.91 8.58 34.97
CA ARG A 416 -6.85 9.71 34.79
C ARG A 416 -6.85 10.68 35.97
N ALA A 417 -6.77 10.14 37.20
CA ALA A 417 -6.76 10.96 38.41
C ALA A 417 -5.45 11.76 38.57
N GLN A 418 -4.34 11.25 38.04
CA GLN A 418 -3.07 11.99 38.01
C GLN A 418 -3.09 13.07 36.94
N LEU A 419 -3.63 12.80 35.73
CA LEU A 419 -3.83 13.80 34.69
C LEU A 419 -4.60 15.02 35.22
N ASP A 420 -5.74 14.78 35.92
CA ASP A 420 -6.58 15.84 36.47
C ASP A 420 -5.88 16.68 37.55
N ARG A 421 -4.87 16.12 38.25
CA ARG A 421 -4.16 16.81 39.33
C ARG A 421 -2.88 17.48 38.88
N GLU A 422 -2.16 16.87 37.95
CA GLU A 422 -0.79 17.22 37.64
C GLU A 422 -0.64 18.03 36.36
N ILE A 423 -1.62 17.88 35.41
CA ILE A 423 -1.56 18.56 34.10
C ILE A 423 -2.43 19.81 34.12
N ARG A 424 -1.83 20.93 33.81
CA ARG A 424 -2.58 22.18 33.62
C ARG A 424 -3.24 22.21 32.24
N PRO A 425 -4.42 22.84 32.09
CA PRO A 425 -5.12 22.93 30.80
C PRO A 425 -4.31 23.58 29.68
N ASP A 426 -3.31 24.40 30.00
CA ASP A 426 -2.43 25.07 29.05
C ASP A 426 -1.20 24.25 28.66
N GLU A 427 -0.92 23.15 29.37
CA GLU A 427 0.19 22.26 29.07
C GLU A 427 -0.14 21.21 28.03
N LEU A 428 -1.42 20.88 27.86
CA LEU A 428 -1.90 19.85 26.94
C LEU A 428 -2.96 20.41 25.99
N VAL A 429 -2.57 20.73 24.77
CA VAL A 429 -3.46 21.30 23.76
C VAL A 429 -4.19 20.20 22.99
N THR A 430 -5.52 20.16 23.16
CA THR A 430 -6.39 19.18 22.51
C THR A 430 -7.53 19.89 21.78
N PRO A 431 -7.30 20.36 20.54
CA PRO A 431 -8.32 21.10 19.77
C PRO A 431 -9.53 20.24 19.37
N VAL A 432 -9.39 18.91 19.43
CA VAL A 432 -10.48 17.96 19.20
C VAL A 432 -10.80 17.27 20.52
N SER A 433 -12.09 17.00 20.80
CA SER A 433 -12.52 16.31 22.02
C SER A 433 -11.74 14.99 22.21
N ALA A 434 -11.32 14.72 23.43
CA ALA A 434 -10.59 13.52 23.80
C ALA A 434 -11.15 12.92 25.09
N ASP A 435 -11.18 11.59 25.17
CA ASP A 435 -11.49 10.89 26.41
C ASP A 435 -10.23 10.72 27.29
N GLY A 436 -10.41 10.25 28.52
CA GLY A 436 -9.30 10.12 29.48
C GLY A 436 -8.19 9.17 29.00
N SER A 437 -8.47 8.11 28.23
CA SER A 437 -7.46 7.22 27.68
C SER A 437 -6.69 7.86 26.53
N GLN A 438 -7.38 8.63 25.71
CA GLN A 438 -6.76 9.43 24.66
C GLN A 438 -5.86 10.52 25.24
N LEU A 439 -6.30 11.21 26.31
CA LEU A 439 -5.50 12.21 27.01
C LEU A 439 -4.20 11.61 27.59
N THR A 440 -4.28 10.42 28.18
CA THR A 440 -3.10 9.69 28.66
C THR A 440 -2.09 9.45 27.55
N ALA A 441 -2.56 9.03 26.36
CA ALA A 441 -1.70 8.78 25.21
C ALA A 441 -1.09 10.10 24.64
N ILE A 442 -1.87 11.20 24.60
CA ILE A 442 -1.40 12.51 24.15
C ILE A 442 -0.33 13.04 25.10
N GLU A 443 -0.55 12.88 26.39
CA GLU A 443 0.39 13.27 27.44
C GLU A 443 1.70 12.49 27.35
N ALA A 444 1.65 11.16 27.25
CA ALA A 444 2.83 10.33 27.07
C ALA A 444 3.63 10.71 25.82
N ALA A 445 2.95 10.95 24.69
CA ALA A 445 3.61 11.44 23.48
C ALA A 445 4.26 12.81 23.68
N SER A 446 3.66 13.70 24.49
CA SER A 446 4.19 15.02 24.79
C SER A 446 5.51 14.96 25.56
N ARG A 447 5.66 13.97 26.43
CA ARG A 447 6.90 13.68 27.17
C ARG A 447 7.97 12.99 26.33
N GLY A 448 7.65 12.54 25.11
CA GLY A 448 8.58 11.86 24.24
C GLY A 448 8.65 10.36 24.45
N GLU A 449 7.68 9.78 25.15
CA GLU A 449 7.61 8.32 25.33
C GLU A 449 7.30 7.59 24.01
N SER A 450 7.94 6.43 23.83
CA SER A 450 7.68 5.52 22.71
C SER A 450 6.74 4.40 23.15
N PHE A 451 5.60 4.30 22.48
CA PHE A 451 4.58 3.31 22.84
C PHE A 451 3.76 2.84 21.63
N VAL A 452 3.02 1.78 21.81
CA VAL A 452 2.05 1.26 20.83
C VAL A 452 0.64 1.55 21.32
N MET A 453 -0.16 2.21 20.47
CA MET A 453 -1.55 2.50 20.75
C MET A 453 -2.47 1.58 19.94
N HIS A 454 -3.14 0.65 20.61
CA HIS A 454 -4.16 -0.19 20.02
C HIS A 454 -5.54 0.47 20.14
N GLY A 455 -6.27 0.53 19.04
CA GLY A 455 -7.65 1.05 19.06
C GLY A 455 -8.46 0.40 17.94
N PRO A 456 -9.54 -0.33 18.25
CA PRO A 456 -10.48 -0.82 17.25
C PRO A 456 -11.05 0.31 16.37
N PRO A 457 -11.68 0.01 15.23
CA PRO A 457 -12.40 1.00 14.45
C PRO A 457 -13.43 1.74 15.32
N GLY A 458 -13.54 3.07 15.15
CA GLY A 458 -14.50 3.90 15.90
C GLY A 458 -14.03 4.39 17.29
N THR A 459 -12.85 4.01 17.77
CA THR A 459 -12.32 4.44 19.08
C THR A 459 -11.63 5.81 19.08
N GLY A 460 -11.72 6.56 17.98
CA GLY A 460 -11.12 7.89 17.91
C GLY A 460 -9.63 7.95 17.65
N LYS A 461 -8.99 6.87 17.11
CA LYS A 461 -7.54 6.89 16.79
C LYS A 461 -7.11 8.12 16.02
N SER A 462 -7.83 8.48 14.95
CA SER A 462 -7.48 9.65 14.14
C SER A 462 -7.64 10.97 14.91
N GLN A 463 -8.59 11.05 15.85
CA GLN A 463 -8.72 12.20 16.75
C GLN A 463 -7.53 12.30 17.70
N THR A 464 -7.15 11.18 18.30
CA THR A 464 -5.99 11.11 19.18
C THR A 464 -4.72 11.53 18.45
N ILE A 465 -4.48 11.01 17.24
CA ILE A 465 -3.34 11.37 16.39
C ILE A 465 -3.39 12.87 16.06
N THR A 466 -4.55 13.43 15.69
CA THR A 466 -4.71 14.86 15.42
C THR A 466 -4.33 15.70 16.62
N ASN A 467 -4.78 15.35 17.83
CA ASN A 467 -4.42 16.02 19.06
C ASN A 467 -2.92 15.87 19.41
N MET A 468 -2.34 14.67 19.21
CA MET A 468 -0.89 14.47 19.41
C MET A 468 -0.07 15.40 18.50
N ILE A 469 -0.44 15.51 17.23
CA ILE A 469 0.22 16.39 16.27
C ILE A 469 0.04 17.85 16.69
N ALA A 470 -1.18 18.26 17.02
CA ALA A 470 -1.47 19.63 17.45
C ALA A 470 -0.67 20.02 18.71
N ASN A 471 -0.64 19.12 19.70
CA ASN A 471 0.10 19.36 20.93
C ASN A 471 1.62 19.38 20.71
N ALA A 472 2.15 18.50 19.86
CA ALA A 472 3.57 18.51 19.51
C ALA A 472 3.97 19.79 18.76
N LEU A 473 3.15 20.30 17.85
CA LEU A 473 3.38 21.58 17.17
C LEU A 473 3.32 22.75 18.16
N TYR A 474 2.38 22.75 19.10
CA TYR A 474 2.31 23.74 20.16
C TYR A 474 3.58 23.78 21.02
N GLN A 475 4.18 22.62 21.29
CA GLN A 475 5.45 22.48 21.98
C GLN A 475 6.68 22.79 21.10
N GLY A 476 6.50 23.22 19.86
CA GLY A 476 7.57 23.53 18.92
C GLY A 476 8.30 22.30 18.37
N LYS A 477 7.69 21.11 18.46
CA LYS A 477 8.25 19.86 17.94
C LYS A 477 7.94 19.68 16.46
N THR A 478 8.83 19.01 15.76
CA THR A 478 8.60 18.53 14.39
C THR A 478 7.97 17.14 14.43
N VAL A 479 6.93 16.91 13.63
CA VAL A 479 6.20 15.63 13.59
C VAL A 479 6.31 15.01 12.20
N LEU A 480 6.67 13.74 12.13
CA LEU A 480 6.56 12.91 10.94
C LEU A 480 5.43 11.89 11.13
N PHE A 481 4.39 12.01 10.32
CA PHE A 481 3.27 11.06 10.29
C PHE A 481 3.37 10.17 9.07
N LEU A 482 3.46 8.86 9.28
CA LEU A 482 3.57 7.85 8.22
C LEU A 482 2.35 6.94 8.23
N ALA A 483 1.84 6.60 7.05
CA ALA A 483 0.82 5.57 6.90
C ALA A 483 1.05 4.75 5.63
N LYS A 484 0.68 3.47 5.65
CA LYS A 484 0.81 2.58 4.50
C LYS A 484 -0.14 2.96 3.35
N LYS A 485 -1.35 3.44 3.69
CA LYS A 485 -2.40 3.77 2.71
C LYS A 485 -2.73 5.27 2.75
N MET A 486 -2.92 5.84 1.58
CA MET A 486 -3.27 7.25 1.39
C MET A 486 -4.52 7.70 2.16
N PRO A 487 -5.65 6.97 2.18
CA PRO A 487 -6.83 7.39 2.92
C PRO A 487 -6.57 7.67 4.42
N ALA A 488 -5.62 6.96 5.03
CA ALA A 488 -5.25 7.20 6.43
C ALA A 488 -4.53 8.55 6.62
N LEU A 489 -3.69 8.97 5.65
CA LEU A 489 -3.07 10.29 5.62
C LEU A 489 -4.11 11.39 5.41
N GLU A 490 -5.02 11.20 4.44
CA GLU A 490 -6.07 12.17 4.10
C GLU A 490 -7.01 12.46 5.26
N VAL A 491 -7.40 11.45 6.02
CA VAL A 491 -8.27 11.63 7.20
C VAL A 491 -7.60 12.51 8.25
N VAL A 492 -6.34 12.28 8.57
CA VAL A 492 -5.60 13.08 9.56
C VAL A 492 -5.35 14.48 9.03
N GLN A 493 -4.98 14.62 7.76
CA GLN A 493 -4.77 15.91 7.12
C GLN A 493 -6.04 16.76 7.10
N SER A 494 -7.19 16.18 6.72
CA SER A 494 -8.47 16.89 6.73
C SER A 494 -8.80 17.42 8.14
N ARG A 495 -8.62 16.60 9.18
CA ARG A 495 -8.83 17.02 10.56
C ARG A 495 -7.89 18.15 10.99
N LEU A 496 -6.62 18.10 10.57
CA LEU A 496 -5.66 19.18 10.83
C LEU A 496 -6.03 20.47 10.08
N GLN A 497 -6.58 20.37 8.88
CA GLN A 497 -7.10 21.51 8.13
C GLN A 497 -8.32 22.13 8.82
N ASP A 498 -9.25 21.31 9.31
CA ASP A 498 -10.48 21.75 9.98
C ASP A 498 -10.20 22.55 11.27
N ILE A 499 -9.11 22.22 11.96
CA ILE A 499 -8.66 22.96 13.16
C ILE A 499 -7.65 24.09 12.85
N GLY A 500 -7.43 24.40 11.56
CA GLY A 500 -6.58 25.51 11.12
C GLY A 500 -5.08 25.21 11.08
N LEU A 501 -4.65 23.97 11.32
CA LEU A 501 -3.23 23.56 11.29
C LEU A 501 -2.75 23.11 9.90
N GLY A 502 -3.63 23.07 8.90
CA GLY A 502 -3.28 22.67 7.53
C GLY A 502 -2.06 23.40 6.93
N PRO A 503 -1.89 24.71 7.11
CA PRO A 503 -0.72 25.43 6.62
C PRO A 503 0.63 24.95 7.18
N PHE A 504 0.64 24.33 8.35
CA PHE A 504 1.86 23.80 9.00
C PHE A 504 2.14 22.33 8.61
N CYS A 505 1.28 21.73 7.77
CA CYS A 505 1.42 20.37 7.32
C CYS A 505 2.00 20.34 5.90
N LEU A 506 3.14 19.67 5.72
CA LEU A 506 3.69 19.36 4.39
C LEU A 506 3.25 17.96 3.98
N GLU A 507 2.39 17.89 2.97
CA GLU A 507 1.94 16.63 2.40
C GLU A 507 2.94 16.18 1.32
N LEU A 508 3.67 15.12 1.60
CA LEU A 508 4.61 14.49 0.65
C LEU A 508 3.97 13.20 0.12
N HIS A 509 3.25 13.34 -0.97
CA HIS A 509 2.59 12.24 -1.65
C HIS A 509 2.81 12.33 -3.16
N ALA A 510 3.06 11.21 -3.83
CA ALA A 510 3.48 11.16 -5.23
C ALA A 510 2.53 11.93 -6.20
N LYS A 511 1.22 11.97 -5.92
CA LYS A 511 0.27 12.78 -6.73
C LYS A 511 0.39 14.28 -6.51
N LYS A 512 0.81 14.71 -5.32
CA LYS A 512 0.82 16.12 -4.90
C LYS A 512 2.21 16.67 -4.66
N ALA A 513 3.25 15.84 -4.69
CA ALA A 513 4.65 16.24 -4.46
C ALA A 513 5.30 16.95 -5.65
N SER A 514 4.53 17.63 -6.52
CA SER A 514 5.14 18.51 -7.52
C SER A 514 5.89 19.65 -6.83
N LYS A 515 7.03 20.04 -7.40
CA LYS A 515 7.85 21.15 -6.89
C LYS A 515 7.01 22.42 -6.63
N SER A 516 6.07 22.71 -7.51
CA SER A 516 5.15 23.84 -7.38
C SER A 516 4.22 23.70 -6.17
N HIS A 517 3.69 22.50 -5.90
CA HIS A 517 2.83 22.26 -4.75
C HIS A 517 3.59 22.46 -3.43
N VAL A 518 4.78 21.88 -3.32
CA VAL A 518 5.66 22.02 -2.14
C VAL A 518 6.02 23.49 -1.89
N LEU A 519 6.43 24.22 -2.92
CA LEU A 519 6.75 25.65 -2.81
C LEU A 519 5.54 26.49 -2.39
N ASN A 520 4.35 26.18 -2.92
CA ASN A 520 3.11 26.86 -2.54
C ASN A 520 2.73 26.57 -1.08
N GLN A 521 2.99 25.36 -0.59
CA GLN A 521 2.76 25.01 0.81
C GLN A 521 3.68 25.81 1.74
N PHE A 522 4.99 25.87 1.42
CA PHE A 522 5.93 26.72 2.17
C PHE A 522 5.54 28.21 2.14
N ALA A 523 5.12 28.73 0.99
CA ALA A 523 4.68 30.11 0.89
C ALA A 523 3.48 30.41 1.79
N LYS A 524 2.52 29.49 1.91
CA LYS A 524 1.39 29.61 2.84
C LYS A 524 1.84 29.65 4.29
N THR A 525 2.76 28.76 4.68
CA THR A 525 3.29 28.70 6.04
C THR A 525 4.04 29.99 6.40
N LEU A 526 4.92 30.47 5.52
CA LEU A 526 5.68 31.70 5.72
C LEU A 526 4.75 32.93 5.87
N LYS A 527 3.71 33.00 5.05
CA LYS A 527 2.73 34.10 5.12
C LYS A 527 2.03 34.16 6.47
N LEU A 528 1.68 33.02 7.05
CA LEU A 528 1.08 32.94 8.37
C LEU A 528 2.05 33.24 9.50
N ALA A 529 3.34 32.89 9.33
CA ALA A 529 4.37 33.23 10.30
C ALA A 529 4.59 34.75 10.45
N ASP A 530 4.33 35.54 9.40
CA ASP A 530 4.41 37.01 9.41
C ASP A 530 3.17 37.67 10.08
N GLU A 531 2.06 36.94 10.21
CA GLU A 531 0.87 37.43 10.92
C GLU A 531 1.12 37.36 12.43
N LYS A 532 1.45 38.52 13.00
CA LYS A 532 1.81 38.67 14.42
C LYS A 532 0.72 38.17 15.34
N ASN A 533 1.09 37.24 16.16
CA ASN A 533 0.26 36.54 17.08
C ASN A 533 -0.14 37.23 18.36
N VAL A 534 -1.31 36.92 18.81
CA VAL A 534 -1.95 37.46 20.02
C VAL A 534 -1.65 36.50 21.18
N PRO A 535 -1.09 36.96 22.29
CA PRO A 535 -0.92 36.16 23.51
C PRO A 535 -2.24 36.05 24.28
N LEU A 536 -3.31 35.59 23.58
CA LEU A 536 -4.65 35.51 24.18
C LEU A 536 -4.83 34.21 24.97
N TYR A 537 -4.20 33.13 24.53
CA TYR A 537 -4.44 31.79 25.09
C TYR A 537 -3.93 31.67 26.55
N ALA A 538 -2.74 32.11 26.82
CA ALA A 538 -2.16 32.06 28.18
C ALA A 538 -3.00 32.88 29.17
N ARG A 539 -3.49 34.07 28.76
CA ARG A 539 -4.35 34.89 29.60
C ARG A 539 -5.70 34.25 29.89
N THR A 540 -6.26 33.54 28.90
CA THR A 540 -7.56 32.86 29.06
C THR A 540 -7.39 31.60 29.91
N ALA A 541 -6.31 30.87 29.79
CA ALA A 541 -6.00 29.72 30.63
C ALA A 541 -5.83 30.13 32.11
N ASP A 542 -5.12 31.23 32.39
CA ASP A 542 -4.99 31.77 33.75
C ASP A 542 -6.33 32.25 34.36
N GLN A 543 -7.31 32.61 33.54
CA GLN A 543 -8.66 32.97 34.00
C GLN A 543 -9.56 31.78 34.29
N LEU A 544 -9.26 30.61 33.72
CA LEU A 544 -10.01 29.37 33.90
C LEU A 544 -9.55 28.55 35.11
N MET A 545 -8.36 28.87 35.65
CA MET A 545 -7.83 28.31 36.89
C MET A 545 -8.15 29.18 38.10
#